data_d45be48d4de10c381a93ea23d6ff4037
#
_entry.id   d45be48d4de10c381a93ea23d6ff4037
#
_cell.length_a   1.000
_cell.length_b   1.000
_cell.length_c   1.000
_cell.angle_alpha   90.00
_cell.angle_beta   90.00
_cell.angle_gamma   90.00
#
_symmetry.space_group_name_H-M   'P 1'
#
loop_
_entity.id
_entity.type
_entity.pdbx_description
1 polymer ?
#
loop_
_entity_poly.entity_id
_entity_poly.type
_entity_poly.pdbx_seq_one_letter_code
_entity_poly.pdbx_strand_id
1 'polypeptide(L)'
;MKQFEGTTIVSVRRGDKVVLGGDGQVTLGNTIMKANANKVRRLYHERVLAGFAGGTADAFTLFERFEGKLEKHSGHLTRAAVELAKDWRTDRMLRRLEALLAVADNTTSLIISGNGDVIEPEDSLIAIG
;
A
#
# COMPACT_ATOMS: atom_id res chain seq x y z
N MET A 1 5.47 -12.91 -24.09
CA MET A 1 5.20 -12.86 -22.67
C MET A 1 4.75 -11.47 -22.26
N LYS A 2 3.77 -11.45 -21.43
CA LYS A 2 3.28 -10.18 -20.98
C LYS A 2 4.29 -9.52 -20.04
N GLN A 3 4.53 -8.26 -20.26
CA GLN A 3 5.45 -7.51 -19.45
C GLN A 3 4.68 -6.64 -18.48
N PHE A 4 5.12 -6.62 -17.24
CA PHE A 4 4.48 -5.77 -16.26
C PHE A 4 4.89 -4.33 -16.46
N GLU A 5 3.89 -3.48 -16.57
CA GLU A 5 4.13 -2.06 -16.72
C GLU A 5 4.26 -1.38 -15.37
N GLY A 6 3.75 -1.99 -14.35
CA GLY A 6 3.76 -1.39 -13.03
C GLY A 6 4.89 -1.90 -12.18
N THR A 7 4.96 -1.40 -10.99
CA THR A 7 5.96 -1.78 -10.01
C THR A 7 5.54 -3.05 -9.31
N THR A 8 6.49 -3.96 -9.13
CA THR A 8 6.29 -5.11 -8.27
C THR A 8 6.60 -4.69 -6.85
N ILE A 9 5.69 -5.01 -5.95
CA ILE A 9 5.86 -4.68 -4.53
C ILE A 9 6.03 -5.97 -3.75
N VAL A 10 7.04 -5.99 -2.89
CA VAL A 10 7.30 -7.13 -2.01
C VAL A 10 7.41 -6.61 -0.58
N SER A 11 6.76 -7.29 0.34
CA SER A 11 6.81 -6.93 1.75
C SER A 11 7.12 -8.17 2.57
N VAL A 12 8.03 -8.03 3.51
CA VAL A 12 8.42 -9.10 4.43
C VAL A 12 8.37 -8.56 5.84
N ARG A 13 7.74 -9.31 6.72
CA ARG A 13 7.65 -8.94 8.12
C ARG A 13 8.39 -9.94 9.00
N ARG A 14 9.10 -9.41 9.97
CA ARG A 14 9.76 -10.26 10.97
C ARG A 14 9.59 -9.58 12.31
N GLY A 15 8.74 -10.15 13.16
CA GLY A 15 8.39 -9.52 14.43
C GLY A 15 7.65 -8.23 14.20
N ASP A 16 8.14 -7.15 14.81
CA ASP A 16 7.52 -5.84 14.65
C ASP A 16 8.22 -5.02 13.56
N LYS A 17 9.13 -5.65 12.83
CA LYS A 17 9.83 -4.97 11.74
C LYS A 17 9.24 -5.41 10.41
N VAL A 18 9.07 -4.46 9.52
CA VAL A 18 8.55 -4.75 8.20
C VAL A 18 9.41 -4.03 7.15
N VAL A 19 9.68 -4.74 6.08
CA VAL A 19 10.41 -4.19 4.94
C VAL A 19 9.46 -4.21 3.75
N LEU A 20 9.39 -3.10 3.06
CA LEU A 20 8.55 -2.99 1.88
C LEU A 20 9.41 -2.45 0.76
N GLY A 21 9.49 -3.20 -0.32
CA GLY A 21 10.32 -2.85 -1.45
C GLY A 21 9.54 -2.83 -2.73
N GLY A 22 9.92 -1.95 -3.60
CA GLY A 22 9.36 -1.87 -4.93
C GLY A 22 10.47 -1.66 -5.93
N ASP A 23 10.10 -1.45 -7.14
CA ASP A 23 11.03 -1.29 -8.24
C ASP A 23 12.05 -0.19 -7.94
N GLY A 24 13.30 -0.59 -7.65
CA GLY A 24 14.37 0.36 -7.38
C GLY A 24 14.28 1.08 -6.06
N GLN A 25 13.45 0.61 -5.15
CA GLN A 25 13.23 1.32 -3.90
C GLN A 25 12.98 0.33 -2.77
N VAL A 26 13.59 0.61 -1.62
CA VAL A 26 13.38 -0.20 -0.42
C VAL A 26 13.11 0.73 0.74
N THR A 27 12.08 0.41 1.52
CA THR A 27 11.73 1.16 2.72
C THR A 27 11.64 0.20 3.89
N LEU A 28 12.45 0.45 4.90
CA LEU A 28 12.45 -0.34 6.12
C LEU A 28 11.47 0.26 7.11
N GLY A 29 10.99 -0.58 8.02
CA GLY A 29 10.01 -0.16 8.99
C GLY A 29 10.47 0.98 9.89
N ASN A 30 11.76 1.13 10.06
CA ASN A 30 12.31 2.20 10.89
C ASN A 30 13.28 3.10 10.12
N THR A 31 13.49 2.84 8.84
CA THR A 31 14.47 3.58 8.05
C THR A 31 13.99 3.65 6.61
N ILE A 32 14.07 4.84 6.06
CA ILE A 32 13.76 5.02 4.65
C ILE A 32 15.06 5.05 3.88
N MET A 33 15.20 4.10 2.97
CA MET A 33 16.31 4.12 2.06
C MET A 33 16.03 5.14 0.98
N LYS A 34 17.07 5.60 0.33
CA LYS A 34 16.92 6.57 -0.72
C LYS A 34 15.94 6.07 -1.76
N ALA A 35 14.99 6.91 -2.10
CA ALA A 35 13.92 6.51 -2.99
C ALA A 35 13.79 7.49 -4.13
N ASN A 36 13.83 6.97 -5.34
CA ASN A 36 13.51 7.74 -6.52
C ASN A 36 12.14 7.43 -7.01
N ALA A 37 11.65 6.25 -6.69
CA ALA A 37 10.34 5.84 -7.12
C ALA A 37 9.30 6.38 -6.16
N ASN A 38 8.13 6.67 -6.69
CA ASN A 38 7.07 7.24 -5.90
C ASN A 38 6.04 6.20 -5.50
N LYS A 39 6.40 4.93 -5.63
CA LYS A 39 5.44 3.86 -5.41
C LYS A 39 5.55 3.20 -4.06
N VAL A 40 6.51 3.63 -3.24
CA VAL A 40 6.64 3.19 -1.86
C VAL A 40 6.78 4.43 -1.01
N ARG A 41 5.99 4.54 0.04
CA ARG A 41 5.94 5.72 0.90
C ARG A 41 5.66 5.38 2.33
N ARG A 42 5.98 6.31 3.21
CA ARG A 42 5.51 6.29 4.59
C ARG A 42 4.35 7.26 4.73
N LEU A 43 3.33 6.82 5.42
CA LEU A 43 2.12 7.61 5.65
C LEU A 43 1.86 7.70 7.14
N TYR A 44 1.02 8.64 7.52
CA TYR A 44 0.49 8.80 8.87
C TYR A 44 1.61 8.85 9.90
N HIS A 45 2.28 10.00 9.96
CA HIS A 45 3.37 10.22 10.93
C HIS A 45 4.45 9.14 10.82
N GLU A 46 4.68 8.67 9.60
CA GLU A 46 5.70 7.67 9.28
C GLU A 46 5.49 6.31 9.94
N ARG A 47 4.27 6.01 10.35
CA ARG A 47 3.95 4.75 11.00
C ARG A 47 3.46 3.66 10.06
N VAL A 48 3.05 4.04 8.87
CA VAL A 48 2.46 3.11 7.91
C VAL A 48 3.27 3.11 6.62
N LEU A 49 3.64 1.92 6.17
CA LEU A 49 4.30 1.78 4.88
C LEU A 49 3.22 1.46 3.84
N ALA A 50 3.36 2.05 2.67
CA ALA A 50 2.41 1.81 1.59
C ALA A 50 3.17 1.64 0.28
N GLY A 51 2.77 0.64 -0.51
CA GLY A 51 3.35 0.38 -1.81
C GLY A 51 2.24 0.19 -2.83
N PHE A 52 2.46 0.71 -4.02
CA PHE A 52 1.46 0.74 -5.07
C PHE A 52 1.96 -0.02 -6.30
N ALA A 53 1.19 -0.97 -6.77
CA ALA A 53 1.48 -1.68 -8.01
C ALA A 53 0.48 -1.21 -9.06
N GLY A 54 0.97 -0.45 -10.03
CA GLY A 54 0.13 0.17 -11.06
C GLY A 54 0.81 1.41 -11.62
N GLY A 55 0.05 2.27 -12.25
CA GLY A 55 0.57 3.50 -12.84
C GLY A 55 0.98 4.53 -11.80
N THR A 56 2.07 5.24 -12.05
CA THR A 56 2.60 6.19 -11.08
C THR A 56 1.64 7.34 -10.79
N ALA A 57 0.98 7.82 -11.84
CA ALA A 57 0.06 8.95 -11.66
C ALA A 57 -1.09 8.61 -10.71
N ASP A 58 -1.49 7.35 -10.68
CA ASP A 58 -2.61 6.92 -9.86
C ASP A 58 -2.20 6.69 -8.42
N ALA A 59 -0.91 6.43 -8.20
CA ALA A 59 -0.41 6.12 -6.87
C ALA A 59 -0.64 7.28 -5.91
N PHE A 60 -0.41 8.50 -6.36
CA PHE A 60 -0.56 9.66 -5.49
C PHE A 60 -1.99 9.81 -4.98
N THR A 61 -2.95 9.59 -5.86
CA THR A 61 -4.36 9.69 -5.48
C THR A 61 -4.70 8.69 -4.40
N LEU A 62 -4.26 7.44 -4.57
CA LEU A 62 -4.57 6.40 -3.60
C LEU A 62 -3.84 6.61 -2.28
N PHE A 63 -2.58 7.05 -2.33
CA PHE A 63 -1.85 7.35 -1.10
C PHE A 63 -2.53 8.46 -0.32
N GLU A 64 -2.97 9.53 -0.99
CA GLU A 64 -3.66 10.61 -0.32
C GLU A 64 -4.98 10.16 0.30
N ARG A 65 -5.73 9.37 -0.45
CA ARG A 65 -7.00 8.86 0.05
C ARG A 65 -6.79 7.97 1.27
N PHE A 66 -5.77 7.12 1.21
CA PHE A 66 -5.50 6.22 2.32
C PHE A 66 -5.03 6.99 3.55
N GLU A 67 -4.18 7.97 3.35
CA GLU A 67 -3.72 8.80 4.46
C GLU A 67 -4.89 9.51 5.13
N GLY A 68 -5.83 10.00 4.34
CA GLY A 68 -7.04 10.60 4.89
C GLY A 68 -7.85 9.64 5.74
N LYS A 69 -7.93 8.36 5.30
CA LYS A 69 -8.62 7.36 6.10
C LYS A 69 -7.88 7.04 7.38
N LEU A 70 -6.56 7.00 7.33
CA LEU A 70 -5.76 6.79 8.52
C LEU A 70 -5.97 7.91 9.55
N GLU A 71 -5.99 9.16 9.07
CA GLU A 71 -6.23 10.29 9.95
C GLU A 71 -7.62 10.19 10.59
N LYS A 72 -8.61 9.87 9.78
CA LYS A 72 -9.98 9.78 10.26
C LYS A 72 -10.16 8.69 11.30
N HIS A 73 -9.42 7.61 11.18
CA HIS A 73 -9.57 6.45 12.06
C HIS A 73 -8.40 6.29 13.03
N SER A 74 -7.69 7.37 13.29
CA SER A 74 -6.64 7.43 14.30
C SER A 74 -5.53 6.40 14.08
N GLY A 75 -5.19 6.15 12.83
CA GLY A 75 -4.11 5.24 12.48
C GLY A 75 -4.46 3.76 12.49
N HIS A 76 -5.74 3.43 12.65
CA HIS A 76 -6.17 2.04 12.67
C HIS A 76 -6.12 1.47 11.25
N LEU A 77 -5.11 0.66 10.99
CA LEU A 77 -4.80 0.23 9.62
C LEU A 77 -5.93 -0.52 8.95
N THR A 78 -6.46 -1.55 9.60
CA THR A 78 -7.50 -2.37 9.01
C THR A 78 -8.75 -1.56 8.73
N ARG A 79 -9.14 -0.69 9.66
CA ARG A 79 -10.32 0.14 9.46
C ARG A 79 -10.13 1.09 8.27
N ALA A 80 -8.96 1.73 8.20
CA ALA A 80 -8.66 2.62 7.10
C ALA A 80 -8.68 1.87 5.78
N ALA A 81 -8.14 0.65 5.76
CA ALA A 81 -8.10 -0.16 4.55
C ALA A 81 -9.51 -0.53 4.07
N VAL A 82 -10.37 -0.93 5.00
CA VAL A 82 -11.75 -1.28 4.64
C VAL A 82 -12.47 -0.06 4.08
N GLU A 83 -12.28 1.09 4.69
CA GLU A 83 -12.93 2.31 4.20
C GLU A 83 -12.42 2.72 2.83
N LEU A 84 -11.11 2.58 2.62
CA LEU A 84 -10.55 2.88 1.30
C LEU A 84 -11.10 1.90 0.25
N ALA A 85 -11.19 0.62 0.59
CA ALA A 85 -11.69 -0.38 -0.35
C ALA A 85 -13.12 -0.06 -0.78
N LYS A 86 -13.94 0.39 0.14
CA LYS A 86 -15.31 0.80 -0.18
C LYS A 86 -15.31 1.97 -1.15
N ASP A 87 -14.49 2.98 -0.87
CA ASP A 87 -14.39 4.13 -1.76
C ASP A 87 -13.87 3.74 -3.13
N TRP A 88 -12.85 2.90 -3.16
CA TRP A 88 -12.22 2.48 -4.40
C TRP A 88 -13.24 1.80 -5.31
N ARG A 89 -14.05 0.95 -4.72
CA ARG A 89 -15.06 0.22 -5.48
C ARG A 89 -16.18 1.12 -5.99
N THR A 90 -16.56 2.14 -5.22
CA THR A 90 -17.75 2.94 -5.52
C THR A 90 -17.47 4.30 -6.11
N ASP A 91 -16.29 4.87 -5.84
CA ASP A 91 -15.96 6.19 -6.35
C ASP A 91 -15.70 6.10 -7.86
N ARG A 92 -16.36 6.97 -8.59
CA ARG A 92 -16.30 6.92 -10.04
C ARG A 92 -14.89 7.07 -10.59
N MET A 93 -14.08 7.89 -9.95
CA MET A 93 -12.72 8.09 -10.40
C MET A 93 -11.80 6.95 -9.97
N LEU A 94 -11.93 6.53 -8.72
CA LEU A 94 -11.03 5.51 -8.18
C LEU A 94 -11.25 4.15 -8.81
N ARG A 95 -12.47 3.77 -9.11
CA ARG A 95 -12.74 2.43 -9.62
C ARG A 95 -12.15 2.17 -11.01
N ARG A 96 -11.66 3.21 -11.66
CA ARG A 96 -10.98 3.05 -12.94
C ARG A 96 -9.53 2.65 -12.77
N LEU A 97 -9.01 2.76 -11.55
CA LEU A 97 -7.61 2.47 -11.30
C LEU A 97 -7.42 0.98 -11.12
N GLU A 98 -6.71 0.37 -12.05
CA GLU A 98 -6.37 -1.05 -11.97
C GLU A 98 -5.05 -1.17 -11.27
N ALA A 99 -5.11 -1.43 -9.98
CA ALA A 99 -3.93 -1.41 -9.15
C ALA A 99 -4.13 -2.23 -7.90
N LEU A 100 -3.04 -2.45 -7.19
CA LEU A 100 -3.05 -3.07 -5.88
C LEU A 100 -2.27 -2.17 -4.94
N LEU A 101 -2.73 -2.07 -3.72
CA LEU A 101 -2.07 -1.26 -2.70
C LEU A 101 -1.68 -2.18 -1.54
N ALA A 102 -0.41 -2.21 -1.21
CA ALA A 102 0.08 -2.97 -0.06
C ALA A 102 0.36 -1.98 1.06
N VAL A 103 -0.17 -2.27 2.24
CA VAL A 103 0.01 -1.38 3.38
C VAL A 103 0.42 -2.20 4.60
N ALA A 104 1.24 -1.60 5.47
CA ALA A 104 1.73 -2.30 6.64
C ALA A 104 2.07 -1.32 7.75
N ASP A 105 1.73 -1.71 8.98
CA ASP A 105 2.22 -1.01 10.15
C ASP A 105 3.04 -1.99 10.98
N ASN A 106 3.27 -1.72 12.26
CA ASN A 106 4.13 -2.56 13.07
C ASN A 106 3.50 -3.90 13.45
N THR A 107 2.23 -4.11 13.18
CA THR A 107 1.55 -5.36 13.54
C THR A 107 0.84 -6.05 12.40
N THR A 108 0.46 -5.32 11.36
CA THR A 108 -0.46 -5.83 10.35
C THR A 108 0.03 -5.48 8.95
N SER A 109 -0.18 -6.39 8.01
CA SER A 109 0.09 -6.16 6.59
C SER A 109 -1.16 -6.53 5.81
N LEU A 110 -1.55 -5.67 4.87
CA LEU A 110 -2.80 -5.86 4.11
C LEU A 110 -2.57 -5.55 2.64
N ILE A 111 -3.37 -6.19 1.79
CA ILE A 111 -3.44 -5.86 0.36
C ILE A 111 -4.84 -5.35 0.09
N ILE A 112 -4.93 -4.22 -0.58
CA ILE A 112 -6.20 -3.58 -0.91
C ILE A 112 -6.33 -3.54 -2.43
N SER A 113 -7.46 -3.95 -2.95
CA SER A 113 -7.70 -3.95 -4.40
C SER A 113 -8.87 -3.07 -4.77
N GLY A 114 -8.91 -2.70 -6.04
CA GLY A 114 -9.99 -1.88 -6.56
C GLY A 114 -11.32 -2.62 -6.62
N ASN A 115 -11.33 -3.92 -6.41
CA ASN A 115 -12.56 -4.68 -6.35
C ASN A 115 -13.25 -4.58 -4.99
N GLY A 116 -12.64 -3.87 -4.06
CA GLY A 116 -13.20 -3.74 -2.72
C GLY A 116 -12.67 -4.78 -1.74
N ASP A 117 -11.62 -5.50 -2.12
CA ASP A 117 -11.08 -6.56 -1.27
C ASP A 117 -9.98 -6.01 -0.37
N VAL A 118 -9.96 -6.52 0.87
CA VAL A 118 -8.87 -6.28 1.80
C VAL A 118 -8.42 -7.66 2.27
N ILE A 119 -7.17 -7.99 2.00
CA ILE A 119 -6.63 -9.31 2.26
C ILE A 119 -5.48 -9.20 3.23
N GLU A 120 -5.50 -10.02 4.27
CA GLU A 120 -4.39 -10.12 5.20
C GLU A 120 -3.63 -11.41 4.89
N PRO A 121 -2.39 -11.34 4.37
CA PRO A 121 -1.63 -12.52 4.01
C PRO A 121 -1.29 -13.34 5.25
N GLU A 122 -1.39 -14.66 5.16
CA GLU A 122 -1.16 -15.53 6.30
C GLU A 122 0.27 -15.50 6.80
N ASP A 123 1.23 -15.44 5.88
CA ASP A 123 2.63 -15.53 6.26
C ASP A 123 3.29 -14.17 6.42
N SER A 124 2.50 -13.13 6.50
CA SER A 124 3.03 -11.78 6.59
C SER A 124 3.96 -11.43 5.43
N LEU A 125 3.77 -12.11 4.31
CA LEU A 125 4.55 -11.91 3.10
C LEU A 125 3.63 -11.43 2.00
N ILE A 126 3.97 -10.31 1.39
CA ILE A 126 3.20 -9.74 0.29
C ILE A 126 4.08 -9.72 -0.95
N ALA A 127 3.51 -10.14 -2.07
CA ALA A 127 4.15 -9.96 -3.37
C ALA A 127 3.05 -9.63 -4.37
N ILE A 128 3.09 -8.43 -4.91
CA ILE A 128 2.09 -7.98 -5.87
C ILE A 128 2.79 -7.28 -7.03
N GLY A 129 2.16 -7.35 -8.17
CA GLY A 129 2.74 -6.71 -9.33
C GLY A 129 1.85 -6.74 -10.54
#